data_a743c07ae5373a787ad2498354ebcf5e
#
_entry.id   a743c07ae5373a787ad2498354ebcf5e
#
_cell.length_a   1.000
_cell.length_b   1.000
_cell.length_c   1.000
_cell.angle_alpha   90.00
_cell.angle_beta   90.00
_cell.angle_gamma   90.00
#
_symmetry.space_group_name_H-M   'P 1'
#
loop_
_entity.id
_entity.type
_entity.pdbx_description
1 polymer ?
#
loop_
_entity_poly.entity_id
_entity_poly.type
_entity_poly.pdbx_seq_one_letter_code
_entity_poly.pdbx_strand_id
1 'polypeptide(L)'
;MQKRSTRWAERAFVAEGAELIRTALDAGVAVESLYVAPEGDGDQTTGEVSARATALGARLFHLAPGVMERVADTVTPQPVLAVLPMIDEPPSGASAWSAGPGALVVVLVDVRDPGNAGTVIRAADASGVQAVVFAADSVDPYNPKTVRSSAGSIFHVPVAVRHDAAVLAEELAGTGFRTLGTVVREGDDYAALDWTVPTALFLGNESAGLGPELRGGLAGALAIPMTGRAESLNVGVACAVVCFEALRQRRAGQPAPRSISTTPGGIG
;
A
#
# COMPACT_ATOMS: atom_id res chain seq x y z
N MET A 1 16.45 9.26 8.31
CA MET A 1 15.30 8.53 7.72
C MET A 1 15.11 8.74 6.21
N GLN A 2 15.74 9.74 5.57
CA GLN A 2 15.63 9.93 4.11
C GLN A 2 16.25 8.77 3.30
N LYS A 3 17.37 8.20 3.73
CA LYS A 3 18.03 7.08 3.03
C LYS A 3 17.41 5.74 3.40
N ARG A 4 17.19 4.87 2.39
CA ARG A 4 16.69 3.49 2.57
C ARG A 4 17.54 2.73 3.60
N SER A 5 18.88 2.76 3.47
CA SER A 5 19.79 2.06 4.38
C SER A 5 19.58 2.47 5.84
N THR A 6 19.36 3.74 6.12
CA THR A 6 19.10 4.22 7.49
C THR A 6 17.76 3.69 8.01
N ARG A 7 16.68 3.76 7.21
CA ARG A 7 15.37 3.25 7.62
C ARG A 7 15.42 1.77 7.99
N TRP A 8 16.08 0.98 7.15
CA TRP A 8 16.19 -0.47 7.36
C TRP A 8 17.13 -0.83 8.53
N ALA A 9 18.20 -0.06 8.76
CA ALA A 9 19.08 -0.25 9.91
C ALA A 9 18.37 0.07 11.24
N GLU A 10 17.63 1.19 11.27
CA GLU A 10 16.88 1.63 12.45
C GLU A 10 15.50 0.96 12.57
N ARG A 11 15.06 0.19 11.57
CA ARG A 11 13.71 -0.40 11.52
C ARG A 11 12.61 0.63 11.75
N ALA A 12 12.80 1.85 11.21
CA ALA A 12 11.91 2.97 11.43
C ALA A 12 11.71 3.80 10.16
N PHE A 13 10.60 4.52 10.08
CA PHE A 13 10.29 5.42 8.98
C PHE A 13 9.59 6.69 9.45
N VAL A 14 9.37 7.64 8.55
CA VAL A 14 8.77 8.93 8.86
C VAL A 14 7.38 9.03 8.24
N ALA A 15 6.41 9.47 9.06
CA ALA A 15 5.11 9.94 8.62
C ALA A 15 5.04 11.47 8.76
N GLU A 16 4.64 12.17 7.71
CA GLU A 16 4.53 13.62 7.64
C GLU A 16 3.06 14.04 7.63
N GLY A 17 2.68 14.90 8.57
CA GLY A 17 1.34 15.48 8.67
C GLY A 17 0.44 14.83 9.71
N ALA A 18 -0.37 15.65 10.38
CA ALA A 18 -1.21 15.24 11.50
C ALA A 18 -2.23 14.15 11.12
N GLU A 19 -2.85 14.25 9.94
CA GLU A 19 -3.83 13.26 9.47
C GLU A 19 -3.22 11.87 9.28
N LEU A 20 -2.02 11.80 8.71
CA LEU A 20 -1.32 10.53 8.51
C LEU A 20 -0.90 9.91 9.85
N ILE A 21 -0.44 10.73 10.79
CA ILE A 21 -0.08 10.32 12.15
C ILE A 21 -1.33 9.85 12.91
N ARG A 22 -2.46 10.54 12.75
CA ARG A 22 -3.74 10.13 13.34
C ARG A 22 -4.15 8.75 12.83
N THR A 23 -4.07 8.52 11.51
CA THR A 23 -4.37 7.21 10.90
C THR A 23 -3.47 6.10 11.47
N ALA A 24 -2.18 6.37 11.65
CA ALA A 24 -1.26 5.42 12.28
C ALA A 24 -1.69 5.08 13.72
N LEU A 25 -2.02 6.09 14.53
CA LEU A 25 -2.49 5.90 15.90
C LEU A 25 -3.84 5.16 15.95
N ASP A 26 -4.74 5.40 14.99
CA ASP A 26 -6.03 4.70 14.89
C ASP A 26 -5.84 3.23 14.52
N ALA A 27 -4.84 2.92 13.69
CA ALA A 27 -4.43 1.56 13.36
C ALA A 27 -3.62 0.86 14.49
N GLY A 28 -3.39 1.52 15.62
CA GLY A 28 -2.64 0.97 16.75
C GLY A 28 -1.12 0.94 16.53
N VAL A 29 -0.61 1.66 15.53
CA VAL A 29 0.84 1.74 15.29
C VAL A 29 1.48 2.66 16.34
N ALA A 30 2.54 2.17 16.98
CA ALA A 30 3.29 2.94 17.95
C ALA A 30 3.98 4.15 17.28
N VAL A 31 4.02 5.28 17.97
CA VAL A 31 4.82 6.44 17.58
C VAL A 31 6.01 6.54 18.52
N GLU A 32 7.23 6.50 18.00
CA GLU A 32 8.44 6.60 18.82
C GLU A 32 8.73 8.04 19.24
N SER A 33 8.58 8.96 18.28
CA SER A 33 8.83 10.38 18.53
C SER A 33 8.06 11.25 17.54
N LEU A 34 7.71 12.46 18.01
CA LEU A 34 7.06 13.52 17.27
C LEU A 34 7.96 14.75 17.23
N TYR A 35 7.95 15.42 16.12
CA TYR A 35 8.68 16.69 15.88
C TYR A 35 7.69 17.71 15.37
N VAL A 36 7.45 18.74 16.15
CA VAL A 36 6.47 19.81 15.84
C VAL A 36 7.23 21.09 15.52
N ALA A 37 6.94 21.68 14.36
CA ALA A 37 7.46 22.97 13.96
C ALA A 37 6.63 24.11 14.60
N PRO A 38 7.17 25.34 14.70
CA PRO A 38 6.41 26.48 15.26
C PRO A 38 5.08 26.75 14.56
N GLU A 39 4.98 26.44 13.28
CA GLU A 39 3.75 26.58 12.47
C GLU A 39 2.64 25.61 12.91
N GLY A 40 3.00 24.55 13.64
CA GLY A 40 2.07 23.59 14.26
C GLY A 40 1.59 24.00 15.65
N ASP A 41 2.22 25.03 16.25
CA ASP A 41 1.81 25.53 17.54
C ASP A 41 0.46 26.26 17.40
N GLY A 42 -0.55 25.74 18.10
CA GLY A 42 -1.92 26.25 18.01
C GLY A 42 -2.80 25.61 16.92
N ASP A 43 -2.24 24.76 16.05
CA ASP A 43 -3.07 23.93 15.17
C ASP A 43 -3.75 22.82 15.97
N GLN A 44 -5.08 22.80 15.93
CA GLN A 44 -5.88 21.88 16.73
C GLN A 44 -5.54 20.42 16.42
N THR A 45 -5.44 20.04 15.14
CA THR A 45 -5.17 18.66 14.72
C THR A 45 -3.79 18.20 15.14
N THR A 46 -2.78 19.06 14.99
CA THR A 46 -1.42 18.80 15.46
C THR A 46 -1.38 18.63 16.99
N GLY A 47 -2.10 19.49 17.72
CA GLY A 47 -2.22 19.40 19.17
C GLY A 47 -2.86 18.09 19.63
N GLU A 48 -3.97 17.69 19.02
CA GLU A 48 -4.68 16.43 19.34
C GLU A 48 -3.80 15.19 19.10
N VAL A 49 -3.12 15.07 17.93
CA VAL A 49 -2.26 13.92 17.65
C VAL A 49 -1.03 13.91 18.55
N SER A 50 -0.48 15.10 18.87
CA SER A 50 0.69 15.21 19.78
C SER A 50 0.34 14.78 21.20
N ALA A 51 -0.78 15.23 21.72
CA ALA A 51 -1.26 14.83 23.05
C ALA A 51 -1.54 13.32 23.12
N ARG A 52 -2.23 12.78 22.11
CA ARG A 52 -2.55 11.34 22.05
C ARG A 52 -1.28 10.48 21.93
N ALA A 53 -0.35 10.82 21.05
CA ALA A 53 0.90 10.07 20.87
C ALA A 53 1.74 10.12 22.16
N THR A 54 1.84 11.29 22.80
CA THR A 54 2.57 11.45 24.07
C THR A 54 1.94 10.62 25.20
N ALA A 55 0.62 10.59 25.28
CA ALA A 55 -0.10 9.73 26.22
C ALA A 55 0.16 8.23 26.02
N LEU A 56 0.51 7.83 24.78
CA LEU A 56 0.91 6.48 24.42
C LEU A 56 2.44 6.23 24.52
N GLY A 57 3.19 7.21 25.01
CA GLY A 57 4.64 7.06 25.31
C GLY A 57 5.58 7.66 24.25
N ALA A 58 5.08 8.34 23.23
CA ALA A 58 5.92 9.00 22.24
C ALA A 58 6.70 10.18 22.87
N ARG A 59 7.94 10.38 22.42
CA ARG A 59 8.74 11.55 22.79
C ARG A 59 8.36 12.74 21.92
N LEU A 60 8.00 13.87 22.52
CA LEU A 60 7.65 15.09 21.81
C LEU A 60 8.84 16.06 21.77
N PHE A 61 9.17 16.59 20.61
CA PHE A 61 10.20 17.58 20.37
C PHE A 61 9.63 18.78 19.62
N HIS A 62 9.89 19.98 20.13
CA HIS A 62 9.62 21.22 19.40
C HIS A 62 10.84 21.64 18.61
N LEU A 63 10.65 21.91 17.33
CA LEU A 63 11.74 22.32 16.43
C LEU A 63 11.91 23.83 16.45
N ALA A 64 13.15 24.28 16.26
CA ALA A 64 13.40 25.68 15.98
C ALA A 64 12.90 26.05 14.55
N PRO A 65 12.57 27.34 14.32
CA PRO A 65 12.17 27.81 12.98
C PRO A 65 13.17 27.40 11.89
N GLY A 66 12.68 26.97 10.73
CA GLY A 66 13.48 26.56 9.58
C GLY A 66 14.12 25.18 9.69
N VAL A 67 13.87 24.41 10.75
CA VAL A 67 14.41 23.04 10.87
C VAL A 67 13.53 22.06 10.09
N MET A 68 12.22 22.23 10.10
CA MET A 68 11.29 21.34 9.39
C MET A 68 11.60 21.28 7.89
N GLU A 69 11.87 22.41 7.25
CA GLU A 69 12.20 22.53 5.83
C GLU A 69 13.51 21.82 5.45
N ARG A 70 14.39 21.61 6.42
CA ARG A 70 15.66 20.88 6.21
C ARG A 70 15.53 19.38 6.39
N VAL A 71 14.57 18.92 7.19
CA VAL A 71 14.40 17.51 7.50
C VAL A 71 13.27 16.85 6.73
N ALA A 72 12.27 17.60 6.28
CA ALA A 72 11.19 17.12 5.44
C ALA A 72 11.68 16.87 3.99
N ASP A 73 10.98 15.96 3.30
CA ASP A 73 11.25 15.61 1.89
C ASP A 73 10.25 16.28 0.94
N THR A 74 9.63 17.37 1.37
CA THR A 74 8.59 18.11 0.65
C THR A 74 8.95 19.57 0.49
N VAL A 75 8.49 20.19 -0.61
CA VAL A 75 8.67 21.63 -0.88
C VAL A 75 7.88 22.45 0.14
N THR A 76 6.73 21.98 0.56
CA THR A 76 5.89 22.60 1.60
C THR A 76 5.67 21.58 2.70
N PRO A 77 6.53 21.54 3.71
CA PRO A 77 6.44 20.58 4.80
C PRO A 77 5.15 20.76 5.61
N GLN A 78 4.62 19.66 6.09
CA GLN A 78 3.60 19.69 7.14
C GLN A 78 4.25 20.07 8.49
N PRO A 79 3.52 20.73 9.39
CA PRO A 79 4.10 21.24 10.64
C PRO A 79 4.44 20.15 11.67
N VAL A 80 4.14 18.89 11.39
CA VAL A 80 4.44 17.77 12.29
C VAL A 80 4.98 16.56 11.51
N LEU A 81 6.03 15.95 12.06
CA LEU A 81 6.60 14.69 11.64
C LEU A 81 6.57 13.68 12.79
N ALA A 82 6.35 12.41 12.47
CA ALA A 82 6.49 11.31 13.41
C ALA A 82 7.52 10.29 12.91
N VAL A 83 8.25 9.69 13.83
CA VAL A 83 9.06 8.48 13.59
C VAL A 83 8.26 7.30 14.13
N LEU A 84 8.05 6.31 13.25
CA LEU A 84 7.31 5.09 13.54
C LEU A 84 8.18 3.87 13.27
N PRO A 85 8.00 2.75 14.03
CA PRO A 85 8.64 1.50 13.69
C PRO A 85 8.10 0.94 12.37
N MET A 86 8.92 0.20 11.62
CA MET A 86 8.45 -0.54 10.45
C MET A 86 7.40 -1.57 10.87
N ILE A 87 6.37 -1.67 10.05
CA ILE A 87 5.19 -2.53 10.26
C ILE A 87 5.09 -3.66 9.24
N ASP A 88 6.19 -3.89 8.47
CA ASP A 88 6.22 -4.96 7.48
C ASP A 88 6.10 -6.33 8.14
N GLU A 89 5.35 -7.19 7.46
CA GLU A 89 5.24 -8.60 7.86
C GLU A 89 6.63 -9.26 7.87
N PRO A 90 6.95 -10.03 8.91
CA PRO A 90 8.20 -10.75 8.95
C PRO A 90 8.33 -11.69 7.75
N PRO A 91 9.56 -12.07 7.34
CA PRO A 91 9.80 -12.96 6.21
C PRO A 91 9.39 -14.42 6.48
N SER A 92 8.26 -14.65 7.13
CA SER A 92 7.70 -15.96 7.46
C SER A 92 7.16 -16.74 6.24
N GLY A 93 7.49 -16.28 5.03
CA GLY A 93 7.08 -16.93 3.77
C GLY A 93 5.63 -16.63 3.37
N ALA A 94 5.24 -17.17 2.22
CA ALA A 94 3.87 -17.05 1.69
C ALA A 94 2.83 -17.76 2.58
N SER A 95 3.27 -18.61 3.50
CA SER A 95 2.41 -19.28 4.51
C SER A 95 1.74 -18.31 5.49
N ALA A 96 2.19 -17.05 5.57
CA ALA A 96 1.50 -16.01 6.34
C ALA A 96 0.14 -15.63 5.73
N TRP A 97 -0.06 -15.90 4.43
CA TRP A 97 -1.29 -15.55 3.74
C TRP A 97 -2.13 -16.80 3.45
N SER A 98 -3.37 -16.79 3.89
CA SER A 98 -4.27 -17.93 3.70
C SER A 98 -4.94 -17.86 2.34
N ALA A 99 -4.81 -18.91 1.54
CA ALA A 99 -5.51 -19.06 0.26
C ALA A 99 -7.00 -19.42 0.46
N GLY A 100 -7.73 -18.59 1.21
CA GLY A 100 -9.17 -18.69 1.35
C GLY A 100 -9.93 -18.22 0.10
N PRO A 101 -11.23 -18.53 -0.03
CA PRO A 101 -12.06 -18.08 -1.15
C PRO A 101 -11.97 -16.55 -1.32
N GLY A 102 -11.65 -16.11 -2.53
CA GLY A 102 -11.50 -14.70 -2.86
C GLY A 102 -10.27 -14.01 -2.25
N ALA A 103 -9.32 -14.72 -1.67
CA ALA A 103 -8.06 -14.13 -1.23
C ALA A 103 -7.30 -13.52 -2.41
N LEU A 104 -6.80 -12.29 -2.24
CA LEU A 104 -6.02 -11.60 -3.25
C LEU A 104 -4.75 -11.04 -2.61
N VAL A 105 -3.59 -11.38 -3.16
CA VAL A 105 -2.30 -10.81 -2.84
C VAL A 105 -1.81 -10.04 -4.06
N VAL A 106 -1.32 -8.82 -3.87
CA VAL A 106 -0.72 -8.01 -4.94
C VAL A 106 0.78 -8.01 -4.78
N VAL A 107 1.50 -8.35 -5.84
CA VAL A 107 2.97 -8.39 -5.87
C VAL A 107 3.48 -7.36 -6.87
N LEU A 108 4.24 -6.39 -6.38
CA LEU A 108 4.93 -5.38 -7.18
C LEU A 108 6.33 -5.91 -7.53
N VAL A 109 6.63 -6.05 -8.81
CA VAL A 109 7.93 -6.56 -9.29
C VAL A 109 8.65 -5.45 -10.03
N ASP A 110 9.74 -4.96 -9.47
CA ASP A 110 10.56 -3.89 -10.04
C ASP A 110 9.77 -2.58 -10.31
N VAL A 111 8.72 -2.32 -9.53
CA VAL A 111 7.97 -1.05 -9.58
C VAL A 111 8.78 0.01 -8.83
N ARG A 112 9.27 1.02 -9.56
CA ARG A 112 10.28 1.96 -9.04
C ARG A 112 9.72 3.30 -8.62
N ASP A 113 8.57 3.72 -9.15
CA ASP A 113 7.95 4.99 -8.76
C ASP A 113 7.22 4.88 -7.42
N PRO A 114 7.61 5.68 -6.40
CA PRO A 114 6.98 5.64 -5.09
C PRO A 114 5.52 6.14 -5.09
N GLY A 115 5.14 6.97 -6.06
CA GLY A 115 3.75 7.40 -6.24
C GLY A 115 2.86 6.26 -6.69
N ASN A 116 3.34 5.46 -7.65
CA ASN A 116 2.65 4.26 -8.12
C ASN A 116 2.50 3.23 -7.01
N ALA A 117 3.56 2.98 -6.26
CA ALA A 117 3.54 2.06 -5.14
C ALA A 117 2.51 2.47 -4.07
N GLY A 118 2.47 3.74 -3.69
CA GLY A 118 1.46 4.24 -2.76
C GLY A 118 0.03 4.16 -3.30
N THR A 119 -0.16 4.40 -4.61
CA THR A 119 -1.46 4.23 -5.28
C THR A 119 -1.92 2.76 -5.24
N VAL A 120 -0.99 1.81 -5.44
CA VAL A 120 -1.28 0.37 -5.32
C VAL A 120 -1.71 0.01 -3.89
N ILE A 121 -0.96 0.46 -2.87
CA ILE A 121 -1.33 0.23 -1.46
C ILE A 121 -2.74 0.75 -1.19
N ARG A 122 -3.06 1.96 -1.68
CA ARG A 122 -4.38 2.58 -1.50
C ARG A 122 -5.49 1.82 -2.21
N ALA A 123 -5.25 1.34 -3.44
CA ALA A 123 -6.20 0.52 -4.18
C ALA A 123 -6.43 -0.84 -3.49
N ALA A 124 -5.36 -1.43 -2.96
CA ALA A 124 -5.37 -2.68 -2.22
C ALA A 124 -6.23 -2.57 -0.95
N ASP A 125 -6.01 -1.53 -0.14
CA ASP A 125 -6.81 -1.23 1.05
C ASP A 125 -8.30 -1.09 0.70
N ALA A 126 -8.62 -0.22 -0.24
CA ALA A 126 -9.99 0.06 -0.65
C ALA A 126 -10.75 -1.16 -1.23
N SER A 127 -10.04 -2.16 -1.74
CA SER A 127 -10.62 -3.38 -2.34
C SER A 127 -10.51 -4.62 -1.47
N GLY A 128 -9.94 -4.51 -0.25
CA GLY A 128 -9.80 -5.62 0.69
C GLY A 128 -8.78 -6.68 0.21
N VAL A 129 -7.68 -6.23 -0.39
CA VAL A 129 -6.53 -7.09 -0.69
C VAL A 129 -5.86 -7.54 0.60
N GLN A 130 -5.45 -8.79 0.66
CA GLN A 130 -4.91 -9.41 1.86
C GLN A 130 -3.49 -8.92 2.20
N ALA A 131 -2.68 -8.64 1.18
CA ALA A 131 -1.32 -8.11 1.35
C ALA A 131 -0.81 -7.45 0.06
N VAL A 132 0.13 -6.51 0.21
CA VAL A 132 0.94 -5.96 -0.88
C VAL A 132 2.40 -6.33 -0.66
N VAL A 133 2.98 -7.04 -1.62
CA VAL A 133 4.37 -7.51 -1.55
C VAL A 133 5.23 -6.73 -2.52
N PHE A 134 6.29 -6.16 -2.02
CA PHE A 134 7.32 -5.46 -2.80
C PHE A 134 8.44 -6.45 -3.11
N ALA A 135 8.55 -6.88 -4.37
CA ALA A 135 9.51 -7.88 -4.81
C ALA A 135 10.57 -7.28 -5.74
N ALA A 136 11.68 -7.98 -5.89
CA ALA A 136 12.85 -7.58 -6.68
C ALA A 136 13.36 -6.18 -6.28
N ASP A 137 13.69 -5.34 -7.27
CA ASP A 137 14.19 -3.98 -7.07
C ASP A 137 13.06 -2.92 -6.94
N SER A 138 11.89 -3.34 -6.45
CA SER A 138 10.80 -2.40 -6.18
C SER A 138 11.22 -1.34 -5.15
N VAL A 139 10.59 -0.18 -5.27
CA VAL A 139 10.78 0.93 -4.34
C VAL A 139 10.52 0.48 -2.89
N ASP A 140 11.21 1.09 -1.97
CA ASP A 140 11.00 0.85 -0.54
C ASP A 140 9.59 1.31 -0.13
N PRO A 141 8.74 0.43 0.44
CA PRO A 141 7.42 0.79 0.91
C PRO A 141 7.44 1.95 1.92
N TYR A 142 8.52 2.07 2.68
CA TYR A 142 8.71 3.12 3.67
C TYR A 142 9.43 4.38 3.12
N ASN A 143 9.59 4.47 1.80
CA ASN A 143 9.99 5.74 1.19
C ASN A 143 8.97 6.83 1.54
N PRO A 144 9.39 8.03 2.00
CA PRO A 144 8.46 9.09 2.42
C PRO A 144 7.39 9.43 1.38
N LYS A 145 7.73 9.39 0.08
CA LYS A 145 6.76 9.62 -1.00
C LYS A 145 5.76 8.45 -1.13
N THR A 146 6.19 7.19 -0.92
CA THR A 146 5.28 6.03 -0.90
C THR A 146 4.32 6.12 0.28
N VAL A 147 4.83 6.37 1.47
CA VAL A 147 4.03 6.53 2.70
C VAL A 147 2.99 7.64 2.51
N ARG A 148 3.39 8.79 2.00
CA ARG A 148 2.49 9.92 1.75
C ARG A 148 1.45 9.61 0.69
N SER A 149 1.83 9.00 -0.45
CA SER A 149 0.91 8.67 -1.54
C SER A 149 -0.06 7.54 -1.21
N SER A 150 0.25 6.71 -0.21
CA SER A 150 -0.68 5.71 0.31
C SER A 150 -1.85 6.32 1.11
N ALA A 151 -1.76 7.59 1.50
CA ALA A 151 -2.80 8.32 2.26
C ALA A 151 -3.29 7.56 3.52
N GLY A 152 -2.36 6.89 4.23
CA GLY A 152 -2.66 6.12 5.44
C GLY A 152 -2.95 4.64 5.21
N SER A 153 -3.27 4.21 3.99
CA SER A 153 -3.57 2.80 3.68
C SER A 153 -2.44 1.84 4.02
N ILE A 154 -1.19 2.34 4.08
CA ILE A 154 -0.04 1.54 4.52
C ILE A 154 -0.18 1.00 5.95
N PHE A 155 -1.01 1.62 6.78
CA PHE A 155 -1.28 1.18 8.15
C PHE A 155 -2.42 0.15 8.25
N HIS A 156 -3.15 -0.09 7.16
CA HIS A 156 -4.31 -0.99 7.13
C HIS A 156 -4.03 -2.28 6.37
N VAL A 157 -3.21 -2.21 5.32
CA VAL A 157 -2.88 -3.37 4.48
C VAL A 157 -1.53 -3.93 4.90
N PRO A 158 -1.43 -5.22 5.20
CA PRO A 158 -0.14 -5.88 5.42
C PRO A 158 0.81 -5.66 4.24
N VAL A 159 2.00 -5.19 4.55
CA VAL A 159 3.07 -4.96 3.56
C VAL A 159 4.22 -5.91 3.84
N ALA A 160 4.78 -6.51 2.79
CA ALA A 160 5.95 -7.36 2.90
C ALA A 160 7.00 -7.01 1.83
N VAL A 161 8.25 -7.32 2.10
CA VAL A 161 9.35 -7.15 1.15
C VAL A 161 10.01 -8.50 0.88
N ARG A 162 10.21 -8.82 -0.39
CA ARG A 162 10.85 -10.04 -0.87
C ARG A 162 11.89 -9.68 -1.94
N HIS A 163 13.02 -10.38 -1.93
CA HIS A 163 14.07 -10.10 -2.91
C HIS A 163 13.85 -10.85 -4.21
N ASP A 164 13.32 -12.07 -4.14
CA ASP A 164 13.14 -12.93 -5.30
C ASP A 164 11.65 -13.13 -5.61
N ALA A 165 11.23 -12.61 -6.76
CA ALA A 165 9.84 -12.69 -7.21
C ALA A 165 9.46 -14.09 -7.75
N ALA A 166 10.44 -14.86 -8.27
CA ALA A 166 10.19 -16.20 -8.78
C ALA A 166 9.99 -17.18 -7.61
N VAL A 167 10.87 -17.12 -6.61
CA VAL A 167 10.71 -17.90 -5.37
C VAL A 167 9.38 -17.56 -4.69
N LEU A 168 9.02 -16.30 -4.62
CA LEU A 168 7.73 -15.89 -4.06
C LEU A 168 6.54 -16.47 -4.87
N ALA A 169 6.63 -16.49 -6.19
CA ALA A 169 5.57 -17.06 -7.04
C ALA A 169 5.40 -18.58 -6.77
N GLU A 170 6.50 -19.30 -6.64
CA GLU A 170 6.48 -20.73 -6.29
C GLU A 170 5.89 -20.97 -4.89
N GLU A 171 6.29 -20.17 -3.90
CA GLU A 171 5.76 -20.24 -2.53
C GLU A 171 4.24 -20.00 -2.53
N LEU A 172 3.76 -18.95 -3.21
CA LEU A 172 2.33 -18.63 -3.29
C LEU A 172 1.54 -19.72 -4.02
N ALA A 173 2.08 -20.25 -5.12
CA ALA A 173 1.47 -21.40 -5.82
C ALA A 173 1.40 -22.63 -4.91
N GLY A 174 2.46 -22.91 -4.17
CA GLY A 174 2.51 -24.03 -3.20
C GLY A 174 1.52 -23.91 -2.05
N THR A 175 1.09 -22.70 -1.71
CA THR A 175 0.06 -22.42 -0.69
C THR A 175 -1.36 -22.33 -1.27
N GLY A 176 -1.54 -22.56 -2.56
CA GLY A 176 -2.84 -22.64 -3.22
C GLY A 176 -3.32 -21.36 -3.91
N PHE A 177 -2.47 -20.34 -4.04
CA PHE A 177 -2.80 -19.18 -4.86
C PHE A 177 -2.57 -19.47 -6.34
N ARG A 178 -3.51 -19.05 -7.18
CA ARG A 178 -3.28 -18.93 -8.61
C ARG A 178 -2.41 -17.71 -8.87
N THR A 179 -1.26 -17.87 -9.51
CA THR A 179 -0.33 -16.79 -9.80
C THR A 179 -0.59 -16.21 -11.19
N LEU A 180 -0.93 -14.93 -11.30
CA LEU A 180 -1.23 -14.25 -12.56
C LEU A 180 -0.36 -13.02 -12.74
N GLY A 181 0.22 -12.87 -13.94
CA GLY A 181 0.99 -11.70 -14.31
C GLY A 181 0.19 -10.73 -15.17
N THR A 182 0.37 -9.41 -14.97
CA THR A 182 -0.20 -8.42 -15.88
C THR A 182 0.65 -8.26 -17.13
N VAL A 183 0.00 -8.22 -18.28
CA VAL A 183 0.60 -7.94 -19.59
C VAL A 183 -0.21 -6.88 -20.33
N VAL A 184 0.43 -6.21 -21.30
CA VAL A 184 -0.27 -5.21 -22.11
C VAL A 184 -1.18 -5.87 -23.16
N ARG A 185 -0.70 -7.01 -23.72
CA ARG A 185 -1.37 -7.79 -24.77
C ARG A 185 -1.16 -9.27 -24.53
N GLU A 186 -1.90 -10.11 -25.24
CA GLU A 186 -1.72 -11.59 -25.21
C GLU A 186 -1.94 -12.21 -23.82
N GLY A 187 -2.84 -11.63 -23.03
CA GLY A 187 -3.34 -12.17 -21.77
C GLY A 187 -4.83 -12.40 -21.81
N ASP A 188 -5.34 -13.18 -20.88
CA ASP A 188 -6.77 -13.35 -20.67
C ASP A 188 -7.42 -12.02 -20.30
N ASP A 189 -8.65 -11.77 -20.75
CA ASP A 189 -9.39 -10.59 -20.30
C ASP A 189 -9.61 -10.65 -18.79
N TYR A 190 -9.12 -9.64 -18.07
CA TYR A 190 -9.23 -9.57 -16.62
C TYR A 190 -10.68 -9.73 -16.11
N ALA A 191 -11.67 -9.28 -16.89
CA ALA A 191 -13.09 -9.35 -16.54
C ALA A 191 -13.68 -10.75 -16.74
N ALA A 192 -13.08 -11.58 -17.61
CA ALA A 192 -13.50 -12.96 -17.85
C ALA A 192 -12.92 -13.96 -16.85
N LEU A 193 -11.93 -13.56 -16.05
CA LEU A 193 -11.32 -14.41 -15.03
C LEU A 193 -12.23 -14.56 -13.81
N ASP A 194 -12.19 -15.74 -13.19
CA ASP A 194 -12.84 -15.98 -11.90
C ASP A 194 -11.97 -15.44 -10.75
N TRP A 195 -12.38 -14.34 -10.13
CA TRP A 195 -11.71 -13.71 -8.99
C TRP A 195 -12.18 -14.22 -7.63
N THR A 196 -13.06 -15.22 -7.58
CA THR A 196 -13.40 -15.93 -6.34
C THR A 196 -12.34 -16.97 -5.95
N VAL A 197 -11.49 -17.35 -6.89
CA VAL A 197 -10.33 -18.21 -6.67
C VAL A 197 -9.22 -17.40 -6.01
N PRO A 198 -8.52 -17.96 -4.98
CA PRO A 198 -7.35 -17.32 -4.38
C PRO A 198 -6.33 -16.96 -5.46
N THR A 199 -5.93 -15.68 -5.53
CA THR A 199 -5.09 -15.21 -6.62
C THR A 199 -3.96 -14.31 -6.10
N ALA A 200 -2.75 -14.53 -6.60
CA ALA A 200 -1.61 -13.63 -6.47
C ALA A 200 -1.40 -12.88 -7.79
N LEU A 201 -1.59 -11.57 -7.77
CA LEU A 201 -1.50 -10.69 -8.93
C LEU A 201 -0.12 -10.05 -8.98
N PHE A 202 0.67 -10.37 -10.00
CA PHE A 202 2.00 -9.82 -10.23
C PHE A 202 1.93 -8.64 -11.20
N LEU A 203 2.34 -7.48 -10.75
CA LEU A 203 2.41 -6.24 -11.49
C LEU A 203 3.88 -5.92 -11.77
N GLY A 204 4.24 -5.80 -13.02
CA GLY A 204 5.62 -5.55 -13.44
C GLY A 204 6.00 -4.08 -13.50
N ASN A 205 7.27 -3.83 -13.82
CA ASN A 205 7.83 -2.51 -14.07
C ASN A 205 7.01 -1.75 -15.14
N GLU A 206 6.92 -0.43 -14.97
CA GLU A 206 6.09 0.45 -15.83
C GLU A 206 6.50 0.42 -17.31
N SER A 207 7.78 0.19 -17.59
CA SER A 207 8.33 0.19 -18.96
C SER A 207 8.64 -1.22 -19.47
N ALA A 208 9.25 -2.06 -18.62
CA ALA A 208 9.71 -3.38 -19.01
C ALA A 208 8.68 -4.51 -18.76
N GLY A 209 7.65 -4.24 -17.95
CA GLY A 209 6.70 -5.26 -17.53
C GLY A 209 7.31 -6.31 -16.61
N LEU A 210 6.81 -7.52 -16.68
CA LEU A 210 7.37 -8.69 -16.00
C LEU A 210 8.44 -9.36 -16.86
N GLY A 211 9.59 -9.68 -16.28
CA GLY A 211 10.63 -10.43 -16.96
C GLY A 211 10.15 -11.78 -17.51
N PRO A 212 10.72 -12.27 -18.65
CA PRO A 212 10.21 -13.46 -19.32
C PRO A 212 10.31 -14.73 -18.47
N GLU A 213 11.34 -14.87 -17.65
CA GLU A 213 11.49 -16.01 -16.74
C GLU A 213 10.37 -16.06 -15.68
N LEU A 214 10.16 -14.95 -14.98
CA LEU A 214 9.06 -14.87 -14.01
C LEU A 214 7.72 -15.11 -14.68
N ARG A 215 7.47 -14.46 -15.82
CA ARG A 215 6.21 -14.62 -16.56
C ARG A 215 5.97 -16.07 -17.00
N GLY A 216 7.02 -16.77 -17.43
CA GLY A 216 6.94 -18.19 -17.81
C GLY A 216 6.68 -19.14 -16.62
N GLY A 217 7.01 -18.74 -15.40
CA GLY A 217 6.77 -19.50 -14.17
C GLY A 217 5.39 -19.25 -13.53
N LEU A 218 4.65 -18.21 -13.98
CA LEU A 218 3.29 -17.94 -13.48
C LEU A 218 2.25 -18.86 -14.13
N ALA A 219 1.15 -19.11 -13.45
CA ALA A 219 0.05 -19.93 -13.95
C ALA A 219 -0.67 -19.33 -15.17
N GLY A 220 -0.56 -18.01 -15.38
CA GLY A 220 -1.15 -17.33 -16.51
C GLY A 220 -0.85 -15.84 -16.55
N ALA A 221 -1.36 -15.19 -17.58
CA ALA A 221 -1.24 -13.74 -17.74
C ALA A 221 -2.62 -13.15 -18.05
N LEU A 222 -2.84 -11.91 -17.57
CA LEU A 222 -4.06 -11.16 -17.83
C LEU A 222 -3.75 -9.82 -18.49
N ALA A 223 -4.69 -9.35 -19.28
CA ALA A 223 -4.65 -8.02 -19.90
C ALA A 223 -5.94 -7.25 -19.58
N ILE A 224 -5.81 -5.93 -19.52
CA ILE A 224 -6.96 -5.01 -19.48
C ILE A 224 -7.20 -4.55 -20.93
N PRO A 225 -8.33 -4.91 -21.58
CA PRO A 225 -8.61 -4.51 -22.95
C PRO A 225 -8.65 -2.99 -23.09
N MET A 226 -7.91 -2.46 -24.05
CA MET A 226 -7.87 -1.04 -24.37
C MET A 226 -8.39 -0.80 -25.78
N THR A 227 -9.38 0.06 -25.90
CA THR A 227 -9.99 0.41 -27.20
C THR A 227 -9.49 1.76 -27.76
N GLY A 228 -8.74 2.51 -26.96
CA GLY A 228 -8.17 3.81 -27.29
C GLY A 228 -6.78 3.71 -27.92
N ARG A 229 -6.06 4.85 -27.95
CA ARG A 229 -4.71 4.97 -28.49
C ARG A 229 -3.60 4.78 -27.44
N ALA A 230 -3.95 4.65 -26.18
CA ALA A 230 -2.99 4.41 -25.13
C ALA A 230 -2.35 3.02 -25.29
N GLU A 231 -1.04 2.94 -25.13
CA GLU A 231 -0.30 1.67 -25.25
C GLU A 231 -0.38 0.84 -23.97
N SER A 232 -0.47 1.51 -22.80
CA SER A 232 -0.54 0.87 -21.48
C SER A 232 -1.27 1.77 -20.50
N LEU A 233 -1.66 1.21 -19.35
CA LEU A 233 -2.13 1.94 -18.17
C LEU A 233 -0.98 2.12 -17.17
N ASN A 234 -1.05 3.20 -16.40
CA ASN A 234 -0.26 3.34 -15.19
C ASN A 234 -0.47 2.13 -14.28
N VAL A 235 0.60 1.61 -13.66
CA VAL A 235 0.55 0.37 -12.86
C VAL A 235 -0.42 0.46 -11.67
N GLY A 236 -0.50 1.61 -11.02
CA GLY A 236 -1.47 1.85 -9.93
C GLY A 236 -2.91 1.84 -10.43
N VAL A 237 -3.17 2.40 -11.61
CA VAL A 237 -4.48 2.37 -12.27
C VAL A 237 -4.85 0.95 -12.69
N ALA A 238 -3.92 0.21 -13.31
CA ALA A 238 -4.13 -1.18 -13.70
C ALA A 238 -4.44 -2.05 -12.47
N CYS A 239 -3.68 -1.87 -11.38
CA CYS A 239 -3.95 -2.54 -10.12
C CYS A 239 -5.37 -2.25 -9.61
N ALA A 240 -5.77 -0.98 -9.58
CA ALA A 240 -7.10 -0.59 -9.10
C ALA A 240 -8.20 -1.24 -9.93
N VAL A 241 -8.11 -1.21 -11.26
CA VAL A 241 -9.11 -1.83 -12.17
C VAL A 241 -9.28 -3.31 -11.84
N VAL A 242 -8.18 -4.07 -11.72
CA VAL A 242 -8.22 -5.51 -11.43
C VAL A 242 -8.73 -5.78 -10.02
N CYS A 243 -8.26 -5.05 -9.02
CA CYS A 243 -8.65 -5.24 -7.63
C CYS A 243 -10.15 -4.94 -7.40
N PHE A 244 -10.69 -3.92 -8.06
CA PHE A 244 -12.13 -3.60 -7.95
C PHE A 244 -13.01 -4.57 -8.74
N GLU A 245 -12.54 -5.14 -9.85
CA GLU A 245 -13.24 -6.26 -10.51
C GLU A 245 -13.27 -7.49 -9.60
N ALA A 246 -12.15 -7.82 -8.99
CA ALA A 246 -12.09 -8.90 -8.00
C ALA A 246 -13.05 -8.67 -6.82
N LEU A 247 -13.13 -7.43 -6.31
CA LEU A 247 -14.08 -7.06 -5.27
C LEU A 247 -15.53 -7.20 -5.76
N ARG A 248 -15.84 -6.75 -7.00
CA ARG A 248 -17.19 -6.85 -7.59
C ARG A 248 -17.66 -8.30 -7.65
N GLN A 249 -16.83 -9.21 -8.14
CA GLN A 249 -17.17 -10.64 -8.24
C GLN A 249 -17.38 -11.28 -6.86
N ARG A 250 -16.50 -11.00 -5.90
CA ARG A 250 -16.61 -11.50 -4.52
C ARG A 250 -17.89 -11.02 -3.83
N ARG A 251 -18.30 -9.77 -4.08
CA ARG A 251 -19.55 -9.22 -3.52
C ARG A 251 -20.80 -9.79 -4.18
N ALA A 252 -20.74 -10.16 -5.45
CA ALA A 252 -21.87 -10.76 -6.16
C ALA A 252 -22.32 -12.10 -5.55
N GLY A 253 -21.40 -12.83 -4.89
CA GLY A 253 -21.68 -14.07 -4.15
C GLY A 253 -22.16 -13.86 -2.69
N GLN A 254 -22.21 -12.61 -2.21
CA GLN A 254 -22.64 -12.29 -0.85
C GLN A 254 -24.04 -11.63 -0.85
N PRO A 255 -24.88 -11.83 0.18
CA PRO A 255 -26.14 -11.11 0.29
C PRO A 255 -25.85 -9.60 0.36
N ALA A 256 -26.66 -8.81 -0.36
CA ALA A 256 -26.49 -7.35 -0.42
C ALA A 256 -26.34 -6.73 0.98
N PRO A 257 -25.38 -5.82 1.18
CA PRO A 257 -25.27 -5.12 2.46
C PRO A 257 -26.60 -4.40 2.74
N ARG A 258 -27.09 -4.52 3.97
CA ARG A 258 -28.30 -3.79 4.37
C ARG A 258 -28.08 -2.31 4.05
N SER A 259 -28.98 -1.71 3.29
CA SER A 259 -28.96 -0.29 2.96
C SER A 259 -28.76 0.50 4.24
N ILE A 260 -27.76 1.37 4.27
CA ILE A 260 -27.64 2.37 5.33
C ILE A 260 -28.88 3.24 5.19
N SER A 261 -29.83 3.07 6.10
CA SER A 261 -30.99 3.95 6.21
C SER A 261 -30.46 5.34 6.56
N THR A 262 -30.34 6.20 5.56
CA THR A 262 -30.25 7.64 5.77
C THR A 262 -31.58 8.10 6.31
N THR A 263 -31.70 8.16 7.64
CA THR A 263 -32.81 8.92 8.26
C THR A 263 -32.59 10.38 7.86
N PRO A 264 -33.52 11.01 7.15
CA PRO A 264 -33.45 12.46 6.91
C PRO A 264 -33.55 13.14 8.25
N GLY A 265 -32.49 13.78 8.70
CA GLY A 265 -32.52 14.66 9.85
C GLY A 265 -33.57 15.75 9.59
N GLY A 266 -34.67 15.70 10.34
CA GLY A 266 -35.66 16.74 10.31
C GLY A 266 -35.03 18.05 10.75
N ILE A 267 -35.10 19.05 9.87
CA ILE A 267 -34.88 20.43 10.19
C ILE A 267 -36.15 20.87 10.94
N GLY A 268 -35.99 21.14 12.23
CA GLY A 268 -36.93 21.81 13.10
C GLY A 268 -36.23 22.97 13.78
#